data_fe04410b9207e29ce2cd2a75f8df88d7
#
_entry.id   fe04410b9207e29ce2cd2a75f8df88d7
#
_cell.length_a   1.000
_cell.length_b   1.000
_cell.length_c   1.000
_cell.angle_alpha   90.00
_cell.angle_beta   90.00
_cell.angle_gamma   90.00
#
_symmetry.space_group_name_H-M   'P 1'
#
loop_
_entity.id
_entity.type
_entity.pdbx_description
1 polymer ?
#
loop_
_entity_poly.entity_id
_entity_poly.type
_entity_poly.pdbx_seq_one_letter_code
_entity_poly.pdbx_strand_id
1 'polypeptide(L)'
;VFAGSAKYIWQSLYNKNAKFSIADWIKEMDIYWKPILLDGKKISPFLLFDTFKHLGGDNLESEPYYPMINQCRSLPPSEWAIVGEKIRRKAVESQLGLENVNIVSYRHEDCHKMYGFYSSPYDKKEALILTIEGGGDDSSATVSTVDANGSITEHWSSNKVNLGRLYHYVTLVLGMKPGQHEYK
;
A
#
# COMPACT_ATOMS: atom_id res chain seq x y z
N VAL A 1 4.91 5.26 3.77
CA VAL A 1 5.15 3.98 3.12
C VAL A 1 4.02 3.72 2.13
N PHE A 2 4.36 3.46 0.89
CA PHE A 2 3.42 3.34 -0.21
C PHE A 2 3.59 1.97 -0.84
N ALA A 3 2.56 1.18 -0.84
CA ALA A 3 2.56 -0.17 -1.36
C ALA A 3 2.07 -0.23 -2.81
N GLY A 4 2.59 -1.16 -3.58
CA GLY A 4 2.26 -1.63 -4.93
C GLY A 4 1.51 -0.74 -5.93
N SER A 5 1.75 -0.89 -7.19
CA SER A 5 1.26 -0.02 -8.27
C SER A 5 -0.25 0.31 -8.24
N ALA A 6 -1.08 -0.67 -7.85
CA ALA A 6 -2.52 -0.47 -7.72
C ALA A 6 -2.91 0.51 -6.60
N LYS A 7 -2.12 0.56 -5.53
CA LYS A 7 -2.39 1.42 -4.39
C LYS A 7 -1.99 2.88 -4.61
N TYR A 8 -1.10 3.19 -5.53
CA TYR A 8 -0.74 4.59 -5.83
C TYR A 8 -1.92 5.38 -6.38
N ILE A 9 -2.71 4.76 -7.24
CA ILE A 9 -3.91 5.37 -7.79
C ILE A 9 -4.91 5.65 -6.66
N TRP A 10 -5.08 4.70 -5.76
CA TRP A 10 -5.95 4.80 -4.60
C TRP A 10 -5.41 5.81 -3.57
N GLN A 11 -4.11 5.81 -3.32
CA GLN A 11 -3.49 6.70 -2.33
C GLN A 11 -3.49 8.17 -2.74
N SER A 12 -3.63 8.50 -4.01
CA SER A 12 -3.83 9.89 -4.41
C SER A 12 -5.04 10.53 -3.71
N LEU A 13 -6.07 9.74 -3.41
CA LEU A 13 -7.23 10.18 -2.63
C LEU A 13 -6.87 10.43 -1.15
N TYR A 14 -6.04 9.58 -0.56
CA TYR A 14 -5.56 9.78 0.82
C TYR A 14 -4.68 11.02 0.95
N ASN A 15 -3.85 11.31 -0.05
CA ASN A 15 -3.04 12.52 -0.09
C ASN A 15 -3.90 13.80 -0.06
N LYS A 16 -5.15 13.73 -0.49
CA LYS A 16 -6.13 14.82 -0.38
C LYS A 16 -6.94 14.79 0.91
N ASN A 17 -6.52 14.04 1.91
CA ASN A 17 -7.25 13.86 3.17
C ASN A 17 -8.70 13.37 2.97
N ALA A 18 -8.95 12.57 1.96
CA ALA A 18 -10.25 11.99 1.68
C ALA A 18 -10.76 11.20 2.90
N LYS A 19 -11.97 11.49 3.33
CA LYS A 19 -12.58 10.85 4.50
C LYS A 19 -13.56 9.79 4.02
N PHE A 20 -13.20 8.53 4.22
CA PHE A 20 -14.05 7.39 3.93
C PHE A 20 -15.00 7.12 5.09
N SER A 21 -16.29 6.99 4.80
CA SER A 21 -17.29 6.49 5.73
C SER A 21 -17.22 4.97 5.86
N ILE A 22 -17.92 4.39 6.84
CA ILE A 22 -18.07 2.93 6.94
C ILE A 22 -18.76 2.37 5.68
N ALA A 23 -19.76 3.09 5.14
CA ALA A 23 -20.45 2.67 3.91
C ALA A 23 -19.49 2.63 2.71
N ASP A 24 -18.55 3.57 2.60
CA ASP A 24 -17.54 3.57 1.55
C ASP A 24 -16.59 2.37 1.69
N TRP A 25 -16.16 2.03 2.89
CA TRP A 25 -15.33 0.86 3.15
C TRP A 25 -16.07 -0.45 2.84
N ILE A 26 -17.35 -0.56 3.19
CA ILE A 26 -18.17 -1.72 2.82
C ILE A 26 -18.30 -1.81 1.30
N LYS A 27 -18.58 -0.69 0.63
CA LYS A 27 -18.65 -0.63 -0.83
C LYS A 27 -17.35 -1.05 -1.49
N GLU A 28 -16.18 -0.56 -1.00
CA GLU A 28 -14.86 -0.99 -1.47
C GLU A 28 -14.68 -2.51 -1.34
N MET A 29 -15.03 -3.05 -0.18
CA MET A 29 -14.94 -4.49 0.06
C MET A 29 -15.79 -5.28 -0.94
N ASP A 30 -17.03 -4.86 -1.17
CA ASP A 30 -17.98 -5.58 -2.03
C ASP A 30 -17.62 -5.52 -3.52
N ILE A 31 -17.16 -4.36 -4.02
CA ILE A 31 -16.86 -4.19 -5.45
C ILE A 31 -15.46 -4.61 -5.85
N TYR A 32 -14.52 -4.65 -4.90
CA TYR A 32 -13.11 -4.89 -5.21
C TYR A 32 -12.52 -6.07 -4.43
N TRP A 33 -12.46 -6.00 -3.11
CA TRP A 33 -11.71 -7.01 -2.34
C TRP A 33 -12.38 -8.37 -2.29
N LYS A 34 -13.67 -8.46 -2.06
CA LYS A 34 -14.40 -9.75 -2.09
C LYS A 34 -14.27 -10.47 -3.42
N PRO A 35 -14.57 -9.81 -4.57
CA PRO A 35 -14.39 -10.47 -5.85
C PRO A 35 -12.98 -10.97 -6.14
N ILE A 36 -11.95 -10.23 -5.69
CA ILE A 36 -10.55 -10.66 -5.87
C ILE A 36 -10.21 -11.82 -4.95
N LEU A 37 -10.56 -11.72 -3.66
CA LEU A 37 -10.08 -12.65 -2.64
C LEU A 37 -10.90 -13.94 -2.57
N LEU A 38 -12.21 -13.86 -2.81
CA LEU A 38 -13.13 -15.00 -2.70
C LEU A 38 -13.41 -15.63 -4.06
N ASP A 39 -13.58 -14.83 -5.10
CA ASP A 39 -13.99 -15.30 -6.42
C ASP A 39 -12.80 -15.42 -7.41
N GLY A 40 -11.60 -15.00 -7.02
CA GLY A 40 -10.41 -15.02 -7.87
C GLY A 40 -10.49 -14.09 -9.08
N LYS A 41 -11.39 -13.10 -9.07
CA LYS A 41 -11.57 -12.16 -10.19
C LYS A 41 -10.40 -11.18 -10.30
N LYS A 42 -10.06 -10.81 -11.53
CA LYS A 42 -9.12 -9.73 -11.82
C LYS A 42 -9.92 -8.43 -12.00
N ILE A 43 -9.77 -7.49 -11.06
CA ILE A 43 -10.47 -6.21 -11.09
C ILE A 43 -9.44 -5.09 -11.19
N SER A 44 -9.70 -4.14 -12.08
CA SER A 44 -8.84 -2.98 -12.24
C SER A 44 -8.92 -2.07 -11.00
N PRO A 45 -7.78 -1.61 -10.46
CA PRO A 45 -7.76 -0.64 -9.36
C PRO A 45 -8.41 0.70 -9.72
N PHE A 46 -8.55 1.00 -11.01
CA PHE A 46 -9.29 2.18 -11.48
C PHE A 46 -10.76 2.15 -11.12
N LEU A 47 -11.35 0.95 -10.91
CA LEU A 47 -12.71 0.85 -10.38
C LEU A 47 -12.82 1.55 -9.02
N LEU A 48 -11.84 1.36 -8.13
CA LEU A 48 -11.81 2.05 -6.84
C LEU A 48 -11.62 3.56 -7.01
N PHE A 49 -10.65 3.95 -7.82
CA PHE A 49 -10.40 5.38 -8.07
C PHE A 49 -11.64 6.07 -8.62
N ASP A 50 -12.27 5.53 -9.66
CA ASP A 50 -13.45 6.13 -10.28
C ASP A 50 -14.66 6.14 -9.34
N THR A 51 -14.80 5.12 -8.49
CA THR A 51 -15.89 5.05 -7.51
C THR A 51 -15.75 6.12 -6.43
N PHE A 52 -14.53 6.41 -5.99
CA PHE A 52 -14.28 7.23 -4.80
C PHE A 52 -13.55 8.55 -5.06
N LYS A 53 -13.24 8.90 -6.33
CA LYS A 53 -12.52 10.14 -6.66
C LYS A 53 -13.22 11.40 -6.14
N HIS A 54 -14.54 11.38 -6.01
CA HIS A 54 -15.33 12.47 -5.45
C HIS A 54 -14.95 12.80 -3.99
N LEU A 55 -14.39 11.85 -3.24
CA LEU A 55 -13.93 12.07 -1.88
C LEU A 55 -12.60 12.86 -1.83
N GLY A 56 -11.88 12.97 -2.96
CA GLY A 56 -10.65 13.76 -3.07
C GLY A 56 -10.89 15.26 -3.15
N GLY A 57 -12.16 15.68 -3.26
CA GLY A 57 -12.56 17.09 -3.37
C GLY A 57 -12.31 17.69 -4.76
N ASP A 58 -12.74 18.92 -4.93
CA ASP A 58 -12.76 19.63 -6.23
C ASP A 58 -11.36 19.91 -6.80
N ASN A 59 -10.33 19.89 -5.96
CA ASN A 59 -8.97 20.23 -6.36
C ASN A 59 -8.10 19.02 -6.72
N LEU A 60 -8.65 17.80 -6.75
CA LEU A 60 -7.86 16.61 -7.08
C LEU A 60 -7.26 16.70 -8.49
N GLU A 61 -8.01 17.21 -9.46
CA GLU A 61 -7.58 17.33 -10.85
C GLU A 61 -6.48 18.39 -11.07
N SER A 62 -6.33 19.32 -10.14
CA SER A 62 -5.27 20.35 -10.18
C SER A 62 -3.93 19.87 -9.62
N GLU A 63 -3.88 18.68 -9.02
CA GLU A 63 -2.64 18.14 -8.48
C GLU A 63 -1.64 17.77 -9.59
N PRO A 64 -0.35 18.08 -9.42
CA PRO A 64 0.68 17.86 -10.44
C PRO A 64 0.81 16.38 -10.88
N TYR A 65 0.37 15.44 -10.05
CA TYR A 65 0.43 14.01 -10.32
C TYR A 65 -0.85 13.45 -10.98
N TYR A 66 -1.93 14.22 -11.03
CA TYR A 66 -3.21 13.73 -11.56
C TYR A 66 -3.14 13.26 -13.02
N PRO A 67 -2.47 13.99 -13.94
CA PRO A 67 -2.31 13.52 -15.31
C PRO A 67 -1.63 12.16 -15.42
N MET A 68 -0.71 11.84 -14.51
CA MET A 68 -0.01 10.56 -14.47
C MET A 68 -0.92 9.40 -14.09
N ILE A 69 -1.94 9.66 -13.24
CA ILE A 69 -2.95 8.65 -12.91
C ILE A 69 -3.72 8.25 -14.16
N ASN A 70 -4.14 9.22 -14.97
CA ASN A 70 -4.81 8.95 -16.23
C ASN A 70 -3.90 8.24 -17.25
N GLN A 71 -2.61 8.58 -17.27
CA GLN A 71 -1.63 7.87 -18.10
C GLN A 71 -1.59 6.36 -17.78
N CYS A 72 -1.69 5.97 -16.52
CA CYS A 72 -1.74 4.55 -16.14
C CYS A 72 -2.88 3.77 -16.80
N ARG A 73 -3.99 4.44 -17.17
CA ARG A 73 -5.12 3.77 -17.83
C ARG A 73 -4.78 3.22 -19.20
N SER A 74 -3.88 3.86 -19.91
CA SER A 74 -3.43 3.46 -21.25
C SER A 74 -2.24 2.51 -21.23
N LEU A 75 -1.66 2.24 -20.07
CA LEU A 75 -0.48 1.39 -19.91
C LEU A 75 -0.84 -0.02 -19.44
N PRO A 76 -0.07 -1.03 -19.85
CA PRO A 76 -0.20 -2.36 -19.29
C PRO A 76 0.14 -2.34 -17.78
N PRO A 77 -0.49 -3.20 -16.96
CA PRO A 77 -0.26 -3.24 -15.51
C PRO A 77 1.21 -3.42 -15.09
N SER A 78 2.03 -4.04 -15.93
CA SER A 78 3.47 -4.21 -15.68
C SER A 78 4.24 -2.89 -15.64
N GLU A 79 3.73 -1.84 -16.27
CA GLU A 79 4.36 -0.52 -16.30
C GLU A 79 3.84 0.44 -15.21
N TRP A 80 2.77 0.07 -14.52
CA TRP A 80 2.17 0.93 -13.49
C TRP A 80 3.10 1.23 -12.32
N ALA A 81 4.02 0.32 -11.99
CA ALA A 81 4.97 0.53 -10.91
C ALA A 81 5.87 1.74 -11.17
N ILE A 82 6.34 1.90 -12.42
CA ILE A 82 7.22 3.01 -12.83
C ILE A 82 6.47 4.34 -12.75
N VAL A 83 5.23 4.36 -13.26
CA VAL A 83 4.40 5.58 -13.21
C VAL A 83 3.97 5.87 -11.77
N GLY A 84 3.63 4.85 -10.99
CA GLY A 84 3.29 4.97 -9.58
C GLY A 84 4.42 5.58 -8.75
N GLU A 85 5.67 5.25 -9.02
CA GLU A 85 6.81 5.88 -8.36
C GLU A 85 6.92 7.37 -8.70
N LYS A 86 6.71 7.73 -9.96
CA LYS A 86 6.68 9.14 -10.39
C LYS A 86 5.53 9.92 -9.72
N ILE A 87 4.34 9.31 -9.63
CA ILE A 87 3.18 9.89 -8.93
C ILE A 87 3.55 10.16 -7.46
N ARG A 88 4.11 9.18 -6.79
CA ARG A 88 4.52 9.30 -5.38
C ARG A 88 5.54 10.42 -5.18
N ARG A 89 6.57 10.45 -6.02
CA ARG A 89 7.60 11.50 -5.99
C ARG A 89 6.98 12.88 -6.13
N LYS A 90 6.15 13.07 -7.15
CA LYS A 90 5.44 14.34 -7.37
C LYS A 90 4.51 14.73 -6.23
N ALA A 91 3.81 13.78 -5.63
CA ALA A 91 2.97 14.03 -4.48
C ALA A 91 3.78 14.50 -3.26
N VAL A 92 4.92 13.86 -2.98
CA VAL A 92 5.82 14.25 -1.88
C VAL A 92 6.44 15.63 -2.13
N GLU A 93 6.96 15.87 -3.32
CA GLU A 93 7.51 17.18 -3.71
C GLU A 93 6.47 18.29 -3.54
N SER A 94 5.26 18.07 -4.07
CA SER A 94 4.17 19.05 -4.01
C SER A 94 3.70 19.34 -2.58
N GLN A 95 3.53 18.29 -1.76
CA GLN A 95 3.00 18.46 -0.41
C GLN A 95 4.01 19.06 0.56
N LEU A 96 5.29 18.79 0.37
CA LEU A 96 6.35 19.28 1.25
C LEU A 96 7.04 20.54 0.70
N GLY A 97 6.66 21.02 -0.48
CA GLY A 97 7.31 22.16 -1.13
C GLY A 97 8.79 21.93 -1.45
N LEU A 98 9.14 20.68 -1.81
CA LEU A 98 10.52 20.29 -2.06
C LEU A 98 10.87 20.49 -3.54
N GLU A 99 12.06 21.06 -3.78
CA GLU A 99 12.62 21.22 -5.13
C GLU A 99 14.03 20.61 -5.18
N ASN A 100 14.31 19.92 -6.27
CA ASN A 100 15.65 19.35 -6.55
C ASN A 100 16.23 18.43 -5.47
N VAL A 101 15.37 17.67 -4.80
CA VAL A 101 15.78 16.71 -3.77
C VAL A 101 15.93 15.30 -4.33
N ASN A 102 16.90 14.56 -3.79
CA ASN A 102 17.03 13.15 -4.08
C ASN A 102 16.09 12.34 -3.16
N ILE A 103 15.03 11.75 -3.73
CA ILE A 103 14.09 10.89 -3.02
C ILE A 103 14.50 9.44 -3.27
N VAL A 104 14.89 8.74 -2.20
CA VAL A 104 15.21 7.32 -2.21
C VAL A 104 14.03 6.55 -1.67
N SER A 105 13.61 5.52 -2.41
CA SER A 105 12.51 4.64 -2.01
C SER A 105 13.06 3.28 -1.56
N TYR A 106 12.56 2.78 -0.45
CA TYR A 106 12.83 1.44 0.04
C TYR A 106 11.56 0.59 -0.05
N ARG A 107 11.71 -0.71 -0.27
CA ARG A 107 10.57 -1.63 -0.23
C ARG A 107 9.96 -1.63 1.18
N HIS A 108 8.64 -1.67 1.25
CA HIS A 108 7.89 -1.69 2.50
C HIS A 108 8.34 -2.83 3.43
N GLU A 109 8.43 -4.03 2.86
CA GLU A 109 8.82 -5.25 3.57
C GLU A 109 10.24 -5.16 4.13
N ASP A 110 11.17 -4.54 3.39
CA ASP A 110 12.56 -4.38 3.84
C ASP A 110 12.65 -3.38 4.99
N CYS A 111 11.82 -2.32 4.99
CA CYS A 111 11.74 -1.41 6.13
C CYS A 111 11.28 -2.15 7.40
N HIS A 112 10.27 -3.01 7.31
CA HIS A 112 9.81 -3.81 8.44
C HIS A 112 10.85 -4.85 8.91
N LYS A 113 11.52 -5.51 7.96
CA LYS A 113 12.63 -6.44 8.29
C LYS A 113 13.72 -5.76 9.08
N MET A 114 14.20 -4.60 8.59
CA MET A 114 15.27 -3.85 9.23
C MET A 114 14.84 -3.28 10.58
N TYR A 115 13.61 -2.78 10.69
CA TYR A 115 13.08 -2.34 11.98
C TYR A 115 13.03 -3.48 12.98
N GLY A 116 12.45 -4.63 12.62
CA GLY A 116 12.40 -5.81 13.48
C GLY A 116 13.79 -6.29 13.89
N PHE A 117 14.72 -6.34 12.95
CA PHE A 117 16.10 -6.75 13.21
C PHE A 117 16.83 -5.82 14.18
N TYR A 118 16.82 -4.51 13.94
CA TYR A 118 17.58 -3.56 14.76
C TYR A 118 16.93 -3.29 16.12
N SER A 119 15.59 -3.36 16.23
CA SER A 119 14.89 -3.13 17.50
C SER A 119 14.78 -4.37 18.38
N SER A 120 15.08 -5.57 17.84
CA SER A 120 15.03 -6.81 18.57
C SER A 120 16.12 -6.89 19.66
N PRO A 121 15.79 -7.40 20.87
CA PRO A 121 16.78 -7.69 21.91
C PRO A 121 17.55 -9.00 21.67
N TYR A 122 17.15 -9.81 20.68
CA TYR A 122 17.76 -11.11 20.41
C TYR A 122 19.15 -10.99 19.75
N ASP A 123 19.94 -12.07 19.84
CA ASP A 123 21.20 -12.16 19.11
C ASP A 123 20.94 -12.11 17.60
N LYS A 124 21.50 -11.08 16.97
CA LYS A 124 21.30 -10.79 15.57
C LYS A 124 21.96 -11.77 14.61
N LYS A 125 22.92 -12.57 15.10
CA LYS A 125 23.66 -13.53 14.26
C LYS A 125 22.82 -14.72 13.78
N GLU A 126 21.76 -15.05 14.50
CA GLU A 126 20.89 -16.22 14.24
C GLU A 126 19.41 -15.81 14.09
N ALA A 127 19.13 -14.54 13.85
CA ALA A 127 17.77 -14.05 13.80
C ALA A 127 17.08 -14.45 12.48
N LEU A 128 15.95 -15.13 12.58
CA LEU A 128 14.98 -15.29 11.51
C LEU A 128 13.96 -14.15 11.60
N ILE A 129 13.70 -13.50 10.47
CA ILE A 129 12.77 -12.38 10.39
C ILE A 129 11.54 -12.82 9.60
N LEU A 130 10.38 -12.73 10.24
CA LEU A 130 9.09 -12.94 9.63
C LEU A 130 8.38 -11.58 9.52
N THR A 131 7.95 -11.22 8.31
CA THR A 131 7.01 -10.10 8.11
C THR A 131 5.65 -10.66 7.71
N ILE A 132 4.58 -10.10 8.29
CA ILE A 132 3.19 -10.42 7.94
C ILE A 132 2.43 -9.11 7.90
N GLU A 133 1.90 -8.78 6.71
CA GLU A 133 1.30 -7.49 6.40
C GLU A 133 -0.16 -7.64 5.92
N GLY A 134 -0.90 -6.55 5.99
CA GLY A 134 -2.18 -6.41 5.28
C GLY A 134 -1.99 -6.19 3.77
N GLY A 135 -0.79 -5.86 3.35
CA GLY A 135 -0.34 -5.71 1.99
C GLY A 135 0.91 -4.85 1.93
N GLY A 136 1.99 -5.41 1.43
CA GLY A 136 3.27 -4.73 1.14
C GLY A 136 3.34 -4.22 -0.29
N ASP A 137 4.54 -3.97 -0.78
CA ASP A 137 4.79 -3.54 -2.16
C ASP A 137 4.61 -4.71 -3.13
N ASP A 138 5.36 -5.80 -2.92
CA ASP A 138 5.35 -6.99 -3.77
C ASP A 138 4.84 -8.24 -3.04
N SER A 139 4.87 -8.23 -1.71
CA SER A 139 4.48 -9.35 -0.88
C SER A 139 3.67 -8.92 0.35
N SER A 140 2.90 -9.82 0.90
CA SER A 140 2.18 -9.66 2.16
C SER A 140 2.80 -10.46 3.31
N ALA A 141 3.73 -11.35 3.02
CA ALA A 141 4.53 -12.05 4.01
C ALA A 141 5.89 -12.44 3.45
N THR A 142 6.92 -12.35 4.28
CA THR A 142 8.28 -12.79 3.93
C THR A 142 8.94 -13.52 5.08
N VAL A 143 9.87 -14.43 4.73
CA VAL A 143 10.79 -15.08 5.68
C VAL A 143 12.21 -14.75 5.24
N SER A 144 12.99 -14.16 6.11
CA SER A 144 14.34 -13.67 5.78
C SER A 144 15.30 -13.87 6.92
N THR A 145 16.60 -13.91 6.59
CA THR A 145 17.70 -13.74 7.55
C THR A 145 18.48 -12.48 7.22
N VAL A 146 19.16 -11.92 8.22
CA VAL A 146 20.07 -10.79 8.04
C VAL A 146 21.45 -11.21 8.56
N ASP A 147 22.48 -11.00 7.78
CA ASP A 147 23.85 -11.29 8.17
C ASP A 147 24.43 -10.21 9.09
N ALA A 148 25.66 -10.44 9.58
CA ALA A 148 26.36 -9.52 10.46
C ALA A 148 26.64 -8.13 9.84
N ASN A 149 26.59 -8.03 8.51
CA ASN A 149 26.79 -6.77 7.76
C ASN A 149 25.48 -6.04 7.48
N GLY A 150 24.34 -6.60 7.89
CA GLY A 150 23.00 -6.05 7.62
C GLY A 150 22.44 -6.42 6.25
N SER A 151 23.04 -7.37 5.53
CA SER A 151 22.53 -7.83 4.24
C SER A 151 21.38 -8.80 4.44
N ILE A 152 20.25 -8.52 3.78
CA ILE A 152 19.02 -9.33 3.87
C ILE A 152 19.09 -10.45 2.84
N THR A 153 18.84 -11.68 3.28
CA THR A 153 18.57 -12.83 2.41
C THR A 153 17.11 -13.24 2.58
N GLU A 154 16.29 -13.05 1.55
CA GLU A 154 14.91 -13.49 1.53
C GLU A 154 14.84 -14.95 1.08
N HIS A 155 14.30 -15.82 1.95
CA HIS A 155 14.16 -17.27 1.70
C HIS A 155 12.81 -17.62 1.12
N TRP A 156 11.79 -16.83 1.45
CA TRP A 156 10.42 -17.05 1.00
C TRP A 156 9.64 -15.74 1.03
N SER A 157 8.74 -15.59 0.06
CA SER A 157 7.77 -14.49 0.02
C SER A 157 6.45 -14.93 -0.60
N SER A 158 5.36 -14.26 -0.23
CA SER A 158 4.03 -14.50 -0.78
C SER A 158 3.17 -13.25 -0.70
N ASN A 159 2.38 -13.01 -1.73
CA ASN A 159 1.34 -11.99 -1.75
C ASN A 159 -0.07 -12.55 -1.44
N LYS A 160 -0.15 -13.84 -1.07
CA LYS A 160 -1.40 -14.55 -0.78
C LYS A 160 -1.72 -14.65 0.71
N VAL A 161 -0.81 -14.22 1.59
CA VAL A 161 -1.03 -14.21 3.04
C VAL A 161 -1.82 -12.94 3.41
N ASN A 162 -3.05 -13.10 3.89
CA ASN A 162 -3.96 -11.99 4.14
C ASN A 162 -4.24 -11.76 5.64
N LEU A 163 -3.37 -12.23 6.53
CA LEU A 163 -3.60 -12.15 7.99
C LEU A 163 -3.77 -10.71 8.48
N GLY A 164 -2.96 -9.76 7.99
CA GLY A 164 -3.10 -8.36 8.36
C GLY A 164 -4.44 -7.74 7.92
N ARG A 165 -5.03 -8.22 6.81
CA ARG A 165 -6.34 -7.76 6.35
C ARG A 165 -7.50 -8.35 7.13
N LEU A 166 -7.30 -9.48 7.80
CA LEU A 166 -8.32 -10.09 8.63
C LEU A 166 -8.83 -9.10 9.69
N TYR A 167 -7.93 -8.33 10.28
CA TYR A 167 -8.30 -7.28 11.24
C TYR A 167 -9.24 -6.24 10.62
N HIS A 168 -8.97 -5.77 9.41
CA HIS A 168 -9.85 -4.85 8.70
C HIS A 168 -11.24 -5.45 8.46
N TYR A 169 -11.32 -6.72 8.08
CA TYR A 169 -12.59 -7.36 7.81
C TYR A 169 -13.42 -7.57 9.09
N VAL A 170 -12.78 -7.99 10.17
CA VAL A 170 -13.43 -8.11 11.48
C VAL A 170 -13.94 -6.75 11.94
N THR A 171 -13.12 -5.70 11.83
CA THR A 171 -13.49 -4.33 12.17
C THR A 171 -14.71 -3.87 11.38
N LEU A 172 -14.78 -4.15 10.07
CA LEU A 172 -15.94 -3.85 9.23
C LEU A 172 -17.20 -4.62 9.64
N VAL A 173 -17.08 -5.92 9.90
CA VAL A 173 -18.20 -6.78 10.31
C VAL A 173 -18.80 -6.29 11.64
N LEU A 174 -17.95 -5.77 12.53
CA LEU A 174 -18.39 -5.15 13.79
C LEU A 174 -18.97 -3.73 13.62
N GLY A 175 -19.11 -3.24 12.39
CA GLY A 175 -19.63 -1.90 12.11
C GLY A 175 -18.68 -0.76 12.49
N MET A 176 -17.39 -1.06 12.65
CA MET A 176 -16.35 -0.11 13.01
C MET A 176 -15.52 0.32 11.80
N LYS A 177 -14.75 1.39 11.92
CA LYS A 177 -13.99 1.97 10.83
C LYS A 177 -12.59 1.33 10.71
N PRO A 178 -12.27 0.67 9.59
CA PRO A 178 -10.94 0.11 9.36
C PRO A 178 -9.85 1.19 9.34
N GLY A 179 -8.64 0.83 9.76
CA GLY A 179 -7.51 1.75 9.87
C GLY A 179 -7.55 2.68 11.09
N GLN A 180 -8.63 2.62 11.88
CA GLN A 180 -8.81 3.46 13.06
C GLN A 180 -9.29 2.69 14.30
N HIS A 181 -9.95 1.56 14.13
CA HIS A 181 -10.64 0.87 15.23
C HIS A 181 -10.18 -0.58 15.44
N GLU A 182 -9.13 -1.05 14.77
CA GLU A 182 -8.62 -2.42 14.89
C GLU A 182 -8.14 -2.76 16.31
N TYR A 183 -7.82 -1.77 17.11
CA TYR A 183 -7.35 -1.94 18.50
C TYR A 183 -8.49 -1.99 19.53
N LYS A 184 -9.73 -1.81 19.14
CA LYS A 184 -10.91 -1.83 20.02
C LYS A 184 -11.51 -3.22 20.09
#